data_d14f39341d5ee8466abc90e810b09d8f
#
_entry.id   d14f39341d5ee8466abc90e810b09d8f
#
_cell.length_a   1.000
_cell.length_b   1.000
_cell.length_c   1.000
_cell.angle_alpha   90.00
_cell.angle_beta   90.00
_cell.angle_gamma   90.00
#
_symmetry.space_group_name_H-M   'P 1'
#
loop_
_entity.id
_entity.type
_entity.pdbx_description
1 polymer ?
#
loop_
_entity_poly.entity_id
_entity_poly.type
_entity_poly.pdbx_seq_one_letter_code
_entity_poly.pdbx_strand_id
1 'polypeptide(L)'
;MKFRRSLAALSIAATSVVGAMVAPAQAANLNPDTVRGQVAPATVHEGATPGLNPAWREKATGDRVVEMWAHSPSMNRDVPLVVLKAANPGRPTIYLLNGGDGGEGSANWVMQTKALDFYRDKDVNVVIPMAGKFSYYTDWVSEAPSLGGKQNWETFLTKELPGPIERHLGASNKRAIAGLSMSATSALVLAEHAQGFYDATGSFSGCAATSSPLTYHFLRLTLERGGATPEQMWGPQGSEVNRYNDALINAERLRGTEVYVSNNSGTVGKYDLPSSPRLAGNNPATIFATNLITSTEGGIIEAGTNMCTHDLKVKMDSLNIPATFNFRNTGTHSWGYWEEDMVASWELFNMAFNK
;
A
#
# COMPACT_ATOMS: atom_id res chain seq x y z
N MET A 1 60.70 44.35 44.34
CA MET A 1 59.69 44.12 43.25
C MET A 1 58.58 43.27 43.85
N LYS A 2 57.41 43.90 44.11
CA LYS A 2 56.24 43.24 44.75
C LYS A 2 55.19 43.05 43.65
N PHE A 3 54.90 41.78 43.25
CA PHE A 3 53.77 41.44 42.40
C PHE A 3 52.48 41.39 43.18
N ARG A 4 51.57 42.26 42.91
CA ARG A 4 50.19 42.17 43.40
C ARG A 4 49.37 41.26 42.49
N ARG A 5 48.80 40.20 43.04
CA ARG A 5 47.80 39.35 42.39
C ARG A 5 46.42 39.96 42.62
N SER A 6 45.74 40.39 41.55
CA SER A 6 44.34 40.73 41.60
C SER A 6 43.49 39.49 41.34
N LEU A 7 42.66 39.11 42.32
CA LEU A 7 41.59 38.13 42.13
C LEU A 7 40.39 38.86 41.50
N ALA A 8 40.01 38.45 40.32
CA ALA A 8 38.71 38.80 39.73
C ALA A 8 37.69 37.75 40.14
N ALA A 9 36.67 38.19 40.91
CA ALA A 9 35.54 37.36 41.24
C ALA A 9 34.60 37.26 40.05
N LEU A 10 34.39 36.04 39.54
CA LEU A 10 33.43 35.72 38.47
C LEU A 10 32.06 35.49 39.14
N SER A 11 31.15 36.43 38.98
CA SER A 11 29.76 36.25 39.39
C SER A 11 29.04 35.39 38.35
N ILE A 12 28.65 34.18 38.69
CA ILE A 12 27.82 33.30 37.88
C ILE A 12 26.36 33.74 38.09
N ALA A 13 25.80 34.42 37.09
CA ALA A 13 24.37 34.65 37.03
C ALA A 13 23.65 33.36 36.57
N ALA A 14 22.93 32.75 37.52
CA ALA A 14 22.05 31.64 37.19
C ALA A 14 20.83 32.13 36.43
N THR A 15 20.83 32.01 35.12
CA THR A 15 19.62 32.16 34.29
C THR A 15 18.78 30.90 34.43
N SER A 16 17.67 30.99 35.14
CA SER A 16 16.62 29.98 35.19
C SER A 16 15.98 29.90 33.81
N VAL A 17 16.35 28.85 33.04
CA VAL A 17 15.62 28.46 31.83
C VAL A 17 14.29 27.87 32.27
N VAL A 18 13.23 28.64 32.19
CA VAL A 18 11.87 28.11 32.26
C VAL A 18 11.67 27.24 31.02
N GLY A 19 11.83 25.95 31.20
CA GLY A 19 11.48 24.96 30.18
C GLY A 19 9.97 25.05 29.93
N ALA A 20 9.57 25.66 28.82
CA ALA A 20 8.24 25.49 28.30
C ALA A 20 8.09 23.99 27.98
N MET A 21 7.34 23.26 28.82
CA MET A 21 6.86 21.94 28.44
C MET A 21 5.96 22.11 27.22
N VAL A 22 6.50 21.80 26.05
CA VAL A 22 5.68 21.58 24.85
C VAL A 22 4.88 20.33 25.18
N ALA A 23 3.63 20.49 25.53
CA ALA A 23 2.68 19.38 25.61
C ALA A 23 2.77 18.61 24.28
N PRO A 24 2.83 17.26 24.32
CA PRO A 24 2.75 16.51 23.07
C PRO A 24 1.45 16.94 22.38
N ALA A 25 1.56 17.39 21.13
CA ALA A 25 0.40 17.63 20.32
C ALA A 25 -0.41 16.34 20.34
N GLN A 26 -1.54 16.36 21.03
CA GLN A 26 -2.52 15.29 20.90
C GLN A 26 -2.81 15.18 19.42
N ALA A 27 -2.41 14.07 18.81
CA ALA A 27 -2.90 13.71 17.49
C ALA A 27 -4.41 13.82 17.61
N ALA A 28 -4.99 14.79 16.93
CA ALA A 28 -6.42 14.92 16.89
C ALA A 28 -6.92 13.58 16.37
N ASN A 29 -7.67 12.85 17.18
CA ASN A 29 -8.44 11.70 16.75
C ASN A 29 -9.43 12.24 15.70
N LEU A 30 -8.96 12.34 14.46
CA LEU A 30 -9.80 12.62 13.32
C LEU A 30 -10.69 11.39 13.19
N ASN A 31 -11.88 11.47 13.79
CA ASN A 31 -12.90 10.46 13.55
C ASN A 31 -13.05 10.33 12.03
N PRO A 32 -12.78 9.15 11.43
CA PRO A 32 -12.89 8.96 9.99
C PRO A 32 -14.24 9.42 9.43
N ASP A 33 -15.29 9.37 10.22
CA ASP A 33 -16.64 9.80 9.84
C ASP A 33 -16.81 11.33 9.81
N THR A 34 -16.07 12.08 10.64
CA THR A 34 -16.12 13.56 10.61
C THR A 34 -15.29 14.14 9.44
N VAL A 35 -14.22 13.46 9.03
CA VAL A 35 -13.44 13.84 7.85
C VAL A 35 -14.17 13.50 6.55
N ARG A 36 -14.96 12.40 6.52
CA ARG A 36 -15.81 12.00 5.39
C ARG A 36 -16.86 13.03 5.03
N GLY A 37 -17.44 13.73 6.01
CA GLY A 37 -18.46 14.76 5.76
C GLY A 37 -17.97 16.00 5.00
N GLN A 38 -16.67 16.15 4.78
CA GLN A 38 -16.08 17.30 4.09
C GLN A 38 -15.66 17.01 2.65
N VAL A 39 -15.69 15.75 2.21
CA VAL A 39 -15.29 15.32 0.85
C VAL A 39 -16.50 14.77 0.12
N ALA A 40 -16.71 15.24 -1.12
CA ALA A 40 -17.78 14.72 -1.96
C ALA A 40 -17.58 13.22 -2.22
N PRO A 41 -18.60 12.39 -2.02
CA PRO A 41 -18.51 10.96 -2.25
C PRO A 41 -18.34 10.64 -3.75
N ALA A 42 -17.68 9.53 -4.06
CA ALA A 42 -17.64 9.02 -5.43
C ALA A 42 -19.04 8.62 -5.92
N THR A 43 -19.26 8.75 -7.22
CA THR A 43 -20.45 8.17 -7.86
C THR A 43 -20.07 6.80 -8.42
N VAL A 44 -20.78 5.75 -7.99
CA VAL A 44 -20.50 4.36 -8.36
C VAL A 44 -21.50 3.88 -9.40
N HIS A 45 -21.03 3.18 -10.43
CA HIS A 45 -21.81 2.64 -11.52
C HIS A 45 -21.46 1.17 -11.77
N GLU A 46 -22.44 0.34 -12.10
CA GLU A 46 -22.20 -1.01 -12.63
C GLU A 46 -21.94 -0.95 -14.14
N GLY A 47 -21.17 -1.90 -14.61
CA GLY A 47 -20.82 -2.05 -16.03
C GLY A 47 -19.46 -1.47 -16.40
N ALA A 48 -19.19 -1.50 -17.69
CA ALA A 48 -17.90 -1.08 -18.24
C ALA A 48 -17.66 0.42 -18.08
N THR A 49 -16.44 0.78 -17.72
CA THR A 49 -16.01 2.18 -17.69
C THR A 49 -16.07 2.75 -19.12
N PRO A 50 -16.71 3.92 -19.31
CA PRO A 50 -16.85 4.52 -20.63
C PRO A 50 -15.50 4.72 -21.34
N GLY A 51 -15.43 4.35 -22.61
CA GLY A 51 -14.23 4.54 -23.43
C GLY A 51 -13.06 3.60 -23.13
N LEU A 52 -13.19 2.68 -22.17
CA LEU A 52 -12.14 1.75 -21.78
C LEU A 52 -12.41 0.32 -22.27
N ASN A 53 -11.41 -0.31 -22.91
CA ASN A 53 -11.46 -1.72 -23.32
C ASN A 53 -10.19 -2.48 -22.87
N PRO A 54 -10.06 -2.80 -21.58
CA PRO A 54 -8.86 -3.40 -21.04
C PRO A 54 -8.83 -4.93 -21.24
N ALA A 55 -7.64 -5.50 -21.38
CA ALA A 55 -7.45 -6.93 -21.54
C ALA A 55 -7.95 -7.76 -20.33
N TRP A 56 -7.91 -7.21 -19.12
CA TRP A 56 -8.36 -7.91 -17.92
C TRP A 56 -9.87 -8.18 -17.90
N ARG A 57 -10.70 -7.46 -18.71
CA ARG A 57 -12.16 -7.64 -18.75
C ARG A 57 -12.54 -9.07 -19.12
N GLU A 58 -11.81 -9.70 -20.04
CA GLU A 58 -12.04 -11.09 -20.43
C GLU A 58 -11.77 -12.10 -19.31
N LYS A 59 -10.97 -11.71 -18.31
CA LYS A 59 -10.64 -12.53 -17.14
C LYS A 59 -11.46 -12.19 -15.91
N ALA A 60 -12.05 -11.00 -15.85
CA ALA A 60 -12.92 -10.54 -14.75
C ALA A 60 -14.32 -11.19 -14.90
N THR A 61 -14.38 -12.52 -14.85
CA THR A 61 -15.59 -13.31 -15.06
C THR A 61 -15.82 -14.29 -13.93
N GLY A 62 -17.06 -14.77 -13.83
CA GLY A 62 -17.46 -15.76 -12.84
C GLY A 62 -18.68 -15.32 -12.04
N ASP A 63 -19.21 -16.22 -11.22
CA ASP A 63 -20.33 -15.93 -10.34
C ASP A 63 -19.99 -14.77 -9.39
N ARG A 64 -20.89 -13.80 -9.30
CA ARG A 64 -20.76 -12.60 -8.45
C ARG A 64 -19.58 -11.67 -8.78
N VAL A 65 -18.86 -11.89 -9.88
CA VAL A 65 -17.85 -10.97 -10.39
C VAL A 65 -18.51 -9.95 -11.31
N VAL A 66 -18.33 -8.68 -11.01
CA VAL A 66 -18.90 -7.57 -11.79
C VAL A 66 -17.84 -6.53 -12.09
N GLU A 67 -17.89 -5.98 -13.29
CA GLU A 67 -17.16 -4.77 -13.63
C GLU A 67 -17.98 -3.56 -13.15
N MET A 68 -17.33 -2.65 -12.47
CA MET A 68 -17.89 -1.39 -11.98
C MET A 68 -16.92 -0.26 -12.26
N TRP A 69 -17.35 0.97 -12.07
CA TRP A 69 -16.47 2.12 -12.06
C TRP A 69 -16.98 3.17 -11.07
N ALA A 70 -16.08 4.00 -10.59
CA ALA A 70 -16.38 5.06 -9.64
C ALA A 70 -15.77 6.38 -10.12
N HIS A 71 -16.60 7.42 -10.26
CA HIS A 71 -16.12 8.77 -10.50
C HIS A 71 -15.55 9.35 -9.22
N SER A 72 -14.25 9.71 -9.23
CA SER A 72 -13.59 10.40 -8.12
C SER A 72 -13.70 11.92 -8.30
N PRO A 73 -14.43 12.63 -7.44
CA PRO A 73 -14.54 14.09 -7.52
C PRO A 73 -13.19 14.80 -7.33
N SER A 74 -12.35 14.32 -6.42
CA SER A 74 -11.06 14.96 -6.11
C SER A 74 -10.03 14.83 -7.24
N MET A 75 -10.10 13.73 -8.02
CA MET A 75 -9.23 13.51 -9.18
C MET A 75 -9.88 13.89 -10.50
N ASN A 76 -11.21 14.14 -10.52
CA ASN A 76 -12.02 14.30 -11.72
C ASN A 76 -11.74 13.16 -12.73
N ARG A 77 -11.86 11.92 -12.26
CA ARG A 77 -11.45 10.72 -13.00
C ARG A 77 -12.40 9.57 -12.72
N ASP A 78 -12.69 8.79 -13.76
CA ASP A 78 -13.40 7.53 -13.65
C ASP A 78 -12.39 6.41 -13.37
N VAL A 79 -12.57 5.71 -12.25
CA VAL A 79 -11.71 4.63 -11.81
C VAL A 79 -12.40 3.29 -12.06
N PRO A 80 -11.87 2.45 -12.95
CA PRO A 80 -12.38 1.11 -13.18
C PRO A 80 -12.20 0.23 -11.96
N LEU A 81 -13.18 -0.61 -11.66
CA LEU A 81 -13.16 -1.54 -10.55
C LEU A 81 -13.55 -2.94 -11.03
N VAL A 82 -12.81 -3.95 -10.61
CA VAL A 82 -13.28 -5.33 -10.63
C VAL A 82 -13.77 -5.66 -9.23
N VAL A 83 -15.01 -6.11 -9.12
CA VAL A 83 -15.66 -6.36 -7.83
C VAL A 83 -16.17 -7.79 -7.78
N LEU A 84 -15.74 -8.53 -6.76
CA LEU A 84 -16.38 -9.78 -6.35
C LEU A 84 -17.37 -9.46 -5.24
N LYS A 85 -18.67 -9.70 -5.46
CA LYS A 85 -19.70 -9.53 -4.45
C LYS A 85 -19.71 -10.74 -3.51
N ALA A 86 -19.90 -10.50 -2.21
CA ALA A 86 -20.15 -11.56 -1.24
C ALA A 86 -21.43 -12.35 -1.58
N ALA A 87 -21.55 -13.58 -1.08
CA ALA A 87 -22.75 -14.38 -1.28
C ALA A 87 -23.93 -13.86 -0.45
N ASN A 88 -23.64 -13.27 0.72
CA ASN A 88 -24.62 -12.76 1.65
C ASN A 88 -24.42 -11.27 1.93
N PRO A 89 -25.46 -10.51 2.26
CA PRO A 89 -25.32 -9.12 2.69
C PRO A 89 -24.64 -9.03 4.07
N GLY A 90 -24.19 -7.82 4.41
CA GLY A 90 -23.55 -7.54 5.70
C GLY A 90 -22.14 -8.12 5.82
N ARG A 91 -21.48 -8.44 4.71
CA ARG A 91 -20.13 -9.01 4.71
C ARG A 91 -19.06 -7.94 4.60
N PRO A 92 -17.83 -8.24 5.12
CA PRO A 92 -16.72 -7.30 5.05
C PRO A 92 -16.26 -7.03 3.62
N THR A 93 -15.44 -6.00 3.45
CA THR A 93 -14.84 -5.63 2.16
C THR A 93 -13.31 -5.66 2.24
N ILE A 94 -12.68 -6.31 1.26
CA ILE A 94 -11.24 -6.27 1.03
C ILE A 94 -10.96 -5.34 -0.16
N TYR A 95 -10.16 -4.31 0.07
CA TYR A 95 -9.59 -3.47 -0.99
C TYR A 95 -8.24 -4.08 -1.39
N LEU A 96 -8.15 -4.63 -2.61
CA LEU A 96 -6.96 -5.34 -3.10
C LEU A 96 -6.27 -4.48 -4.17
N LEU A 97 -5.16 -3.85 -3.78
CA LEU A 97 -4.46 -2.88 -4.62
C LEU A 97 -3.44 -3.56 -5.54
N ASN A 98 -3.34 -3.08 -6.78
CA ASN A 98 -2.36 -3.56 -7.75
C ASN A 98 -0.97 -2.93 -7.52
N GLY A 99 0.07 -3.56 -8.07
CA GLY A 99 1.44 -3.06 -8.03
C GLY A 99 1.70 -1.84 -8.91
N GLY A 100 2.93 -1.74 -9.43
CA GLY A 100 3.38 -0.54 -10.17
C GLY A 100 2.54 -0.17 -11.38
N ASP A 101 1.94 -1.12 -12.12
CA ASP A 101 1.10 -0.83 -13.27
C ASP A 101 -0.34 -0.39 -12.92
N GLY A 102 -0.70 -0.38 -11.65
CA GLY A 102 -2.02 0.07 -11.18
C GLY A 102 -3.19 -0.81 -11.62
N GLY A 103 -2.94 -1.91 -12.30
CA GLY A 103 -3.97 -2.74 -12.92
C GLY A 103 -4.33 -2.33 -14.35
N GLU A 104 -3.69 -1.30 -14.90
CA GLU A 104 -3.98 -0.79 -16.25
C GLU A 104 -3.45 -1.71 -17.36
N GLY A 105 -2.37 -2.45 -17.10
CA GLY A 105 -1.79 -3.45 -18.00
C GLY A 105 -2.20 -4.88 -17.66
N SER A 106 -1.28 -5.82 -17.91
CA SER A 106 -1.47 -7.24 -17.61
C SER A 106 -0.92 -7.67 -16.24
N ALA A 107 -0.14 -6.81 -15.58
CA ALA A 107 0.48 -7.11 -14.29
C ALA A 107 -0.47 -6.76 -13.13
N ASN A 108 -1.60 -7.46 -13.03
CA ASN A 108 -2.64 -7.20 -12.04
C ASN A 108 -3.21 -8.50 -11.45
N TRP A 109 -3.91 -8.39 -10.33
CA TRP A 109 -4.49 -9.52 -9.59
C TRP A 109 -5.41 -10.41 -10.45
N VAL A 110 -6.19 -9.80 -11.35
CA VAL A 110 -7.17 -10.50 -12.20
C VAL A 110 -6.48 -11.36 -13.26
N MET A 111 -5.41 -10.80 -13.88
CA MET A 111 -4.71 -11.48 -14.98
C MET A 111 -3.67 -12.49 -14.48
N GLN A 112 -3.07 -12.25 -13.33
CA GLN A 112 -1.90 -12.99 -12.86
C GLN A 112 -2.20 -14.03 -11.78
N THR A 113 -3.38 -14.01 -11.17
CA THR A 113 -3.69 -14.88 -10.04
C THR A 113 -5.09 -15.45 -10.11
N LYS A 114 -5.40 -16.36 -9.19
CA LYS A 114 -6.75 -16.88 -8.94
C LYS A 114 -7.45 -16.13 -7.79
N ALA A 115 -7.17 -14.84 -7.61
CA ALA A 115 -7.71 -14.06 -6.49
C ALA A 115 -9.26 -14.10 -6.44
N LEU A 116 -9.92 -13.93 -7.60
CA LEU A 116 -11.39 -13.96 -7.66
C LEU A 116 -11.94 -15.35 -7.30
N ASP A 117 -11.28 -16.43 -7.74
CA ASP A 117 -11.69 -17.81 -7.39
C ASP A 117 -11.47 -18.08 -5.91
N PHE A 118 -10.33 -17.66 -5.36
CA PHE A 118 -10.00 -17.86 -3.96
C PHE A 118 -11.00 -17.16 -3.02
N TYR A 119 -11.29 -15.91 -3.27
CA TYR A 119 -12.19 -15.14 -2.41
C TYR A 119 -13.67 -15.48 -2.60
N ARG A 120 -14.06 -16.09 -3.72
CA ARG A 120 -15.47 -16.48 -4.00
C ARG A 120 -16.07 -17.32 -2.88
N ASP A 121 -15.29 -18.23 -2.31
CA ASP A 121 -15.74 -19.15 -1.26
C ASP A 121 -15.55 -18.57 0.17
N LYS A 122 -15.10 -17.33 0.30
CA LYS A 122 -14.83 -16.70 1.60
C LYS A 122 -15.99 -15.81 2.10
N ASP A 123 -17.00 -15.62 1.28
CA ASP A 123 -18.16 -14.77 1.59
C ASP A 123 -17.76 -13.36 2.04
N VAL A 124 -16.91 -12.73 1.24
CA VAL A 124 -16.44 -11.35 1.41
C VAL A 124 -16.61 -10.58 0.12
N ASN A 125 -16.74 -9.27 0.20
CA ASN A 125 -16.61 -8.41 -0.96
C ASN A 125 -15.13 -8.14 -1.24
N VAL A 126 -14.73 -8.17 -2.52
CA VAL A 126 -13.39 -7.75 -2.92
C VAL A 126 -13.52 -6.64 -3.94
N VAL A 127 -12.86 -5.52 -3.70
CA VAL A 127 -12.83 -4.36 -4.60
C VAL A 127 -11.40 -4.17 -5.08
N ILE A 128 -11.19 -4.31 -6.39
CA ILE A 128 -9.88 -4.19 -7.03
C ILE A 128 -9.90 -2.96 -7.93
N PRO A 129 -9.29 -1.83 -7.55
CA PRO A 129 -9.10 -0.70 -8.45
C PRO A 129 -8.19 -1.12 -9.62
N MET A 130 -8.63 -0.83 -10.85
CA MET A 130 -7.91 -1.18 -12.07
C MET A 130 -7.30 0.07 -12.74
N ALA A 131 -6.82 0.99 -11.93
CA ALA A 131 -6.10 2.20 -12.29
C ALA A 131 -5.16 2.61 -11.14
N GLY A 132 -4.29 3.60 -11.36
CA GLY A 132 -3.36 4.12 -10.36
C GLY A 132 -1.92 3.68 -10.56
N LYS A 133 -1.51 3.46 -11.82
CA LYS A 133 -0.11 3.15 -12.13
C LYS A 133 0.83 4.18 -11.54
N PHE A 134 1.89 3.70 -10.91
CA PHE A 134 2.96 4.47 -10.27
C PHE A 134 2.51 5.55 -9.29
N SER A 135 1.26 5.48 -8.78
CA SER A 135 0.67 6.50 -7.91
C SER A 135 0.98 6.31 -6.43
N TYR A 136 1.48 5.16 -6.00
CA TYR A 136 1.55 4.75 -4.60
C TYR A 136 0.19 4.85 -3.87
N TYR A 137 -0.91 5.03 -4.58
CA TYR A 137 -2.26 5.16 -4.02
C TYR A 137 -2.37 6.16 -2.86
N THR A 138 -1.61 7.25 -2.93
CA THR A 138 -1.60 8.35 -1.93
C THR A 138 -1.98 9.67 -2.57
N ASP A 139 -2.16 10.70 -1.74
CA ASP A 139 -2.39 12.05 -2.21
C ASP A 139 -1.05 12.75 -2.48
N TRP A 140 -0.92 13.37 -3.66
CA TRP A 140 0.31 14.00 -4.11
C TRP A 140 0.31 15.51 -3.90
N VAL A 141 1.48 16.09 -3.63
CA VAL A 141 1.63 17.55 -3.48
C VAL A 141 1.55 18.30 -4.80
N SER A 142 1.82 17.62 -5.92
CA SER A 142 1.75 18.22 -7.26
C SER A 142 1.06 17.31 -8.25
N GLU A 143 0.47 17.89 -9.29
CA GLU A 143 -0.09 17.12 -10.39
C GLU A 143 1.00 16.39 -11.17
N ALA A 144 0.66 15.20 -11.67
CA ALA A 144 1.52 14.38 -12.52
C ALA A 144 0.85 14.17 -13.90
N PRO A 145 1.13 15.03 -14.89
CA PRO A 145 0.50 14.93 -16.22
C PRO A 145 0.72 13.55 -16.89
N SER A 146 1.89 12.92 -16.69
CA SER A 146 2.20 11.58 -17.17
C SER A 146 1.31 10.48 -16.59
N LEU A 147 0.71 10.74 -15.42
CA LEU A 147 -0.19 9.83 -14.71
C LEU A 147 -1.67 10.30 -14.77
N GLY A 148 -1.98 11.22 -15.68
CA GLY A 148 -3.35 11.74 -15.89
C GLY A 148 -3.75 12.86 -14.93
N GLY A 149 -2.80 13.63 -14.38
CA GLY A 149 -3.06 14.83 -13.59
C GLY A 149 -3.06 14.57 -12.08
N LYS A 150 -4.10 15.00 -11.39
CA LYS A 150 -4.22 14.87 -9.92
C LYS A 150 -4.16 13.45 -9.44
N GLN A 151 -3.40 13.23 -8.36
CA GLN A 151 -3.27 11.93 -7.70
C GLN A 151 -3.76 12.05 -6.25
N ASN A 152 -5.06 11.95 -6.02
CA ASN A 152 -5.70 12.02 -4.70
C ASN A 152 -6.25 10.62 -4.32
N TRP A 153 -5.38 9.61 -4.41
CA TRP A 153 -5.78 8.22 -4.21
C TRP A 153 -6.10 7.86 -2.77
N GLU A 154 -5.40 8.44 -1.80
CA GLU A 154 -5.75 8.26 -0.38
C GLU A 154 -7.15 8.82 -0.11
N THR A 155 -7.43 10.04 -0.58
CA THR A 155 -8.76 10.64 -0.50
C THR A 155 -9.81 9.74 -1.17
N PHE A 156 -9.51 9.20 -2.35
CA PHE A 156 -10.42 8.28 -3.04
C PHE A 156 -10.69 7.02 -2.24
N LEU A 157 -9.65 6.31 -1.78
CA LEU A 157 -9.74 5.00 -1.13
C LEU A 157 -10.25 5.06 0.31
N THR A 158 -10.11 6.20 1.00
CA THR A 158 -10.52 6.32 2.40
C THR A 158 -11.76 7.17 2.62
N LYS A 159 -12.10 8.07 1.69
CA LYS A 159 -13.17 9.06 1.89
C LYS A 159 -14.25 9.01 0.80
N GLU A 160 -13.87 8.91 -0.48
CA GLU A 160 -14.81 9.01 -1.59
C GLU A 160 -15.49 7.67 -1.90
N LEU A 161 -14.70 6.60 -2.12
CA LEU A 161 -15.16 5.31 -2.61
C LEU A 161 -15.89 4.46 -1.55
N PRO A 162 -15.38 4.29 -0.30
CA PRO A 162 -15.88 3.24 0.59
C PRO A 162 -17.37 3.38 0.90
N GLY A 163 -17.85 4.57 1.27
CA GLY A 163 -19.25 4.76 1.60
C GLY A 163 -20.21 4.36 0.47
N PRO A 164 -20.05 4.88 -0.76
CA PRO A 164 -20.88 4.52 -1.90
C PRO A 164 -20.79 3.05 -2.31
N ILE A 165 -19.59 2.51 -2.45
CA ILE A 165 -19.42 1.11 -2.92
C ILE A 165 -19.94 0.11 -1.90
N GLU A 166 -19.67 0.31 -0.61
CA GLU A 166 -20.13 -0.57 0.46
C GLU A 166 -21.65 -0.56 0.61
N ARG A 167 -22.29 0.61 0.47
CA ARG A 167 -23.77 0.68 0.41
C ARG A 167 -24.32 -0.07 -0.81
N HIS A 168 -23.70 0.08 -1.97
CA HIS A 168 -24.10 -0.64 -3.19
C HIS A 168 -23.99 -2.16 -3.02
N LEU A 169 -22.94 -2.63 -2.32
CA LEU A 169 -22.71 -4.05 -2.05
C LEU A 169 -23.51 -4.59 -0.85
N GLY A 170 -24.19 -3.73 -0.10
CA GLY A 170 -24.80 -4.12 1.17
C GLY A 170 -23.77 -4.64 2.17
N ALA A 171 -22.56 -4.10 2.15
CA ALA A 171 -21.44 -4.54 2.97
C ALA A 171 -21.58 -4.10 4.44
N SER A 172 -20.82 -4.77 5.32
CA SER A 172 -20.60 -4.28 6.69
C SER A 172 -19.57 -3.13 6.70
N ASN A 173 -19.30 -2.61 7.91
CA ASN A 173 -18.24 -1.61 8.11
C ASN A 173 -16.86 -2.22 8.41
N LYS A 174 -16.70 -3.53 8.26
CA LYS A 174 -15.44 -4.24 8.43
C LYS A 174 -14.63 -4.21 7.13
N ARG A 175 -13.37 -3.84 7.21
CA ARG A 175 -12.52 -3.60 6.04
C ARG A 175 -11.13 -4.16 6.22
N ALA A 176 -10.56 -4.69 5.13
CA ALA A 176 -9.13 -4.92 5.00
C ALA A 176 -8.60 -4.22 3.74
N ILE A 177 -7.33 -3.88 3.76
CA ILE A 177 -6.60 -3.39 2.61
C ILE A 177 -5.35 -4.22 2.42
N ALA A 178 -5.07 -4.63 1.18
CA ALA A 178 -3.83 -5.34 0.87
C ALA A 178 -3.24 -4.86 -0.45
N GLY A 179 -1.93 -4.92 -0.54
CA GLY A 179 -1.22 -4.54 -1.75
C GLY A 179 0.10 -5.29 -1.90
N LEU A 180 0.65 -5.23 -3.11
CA LEU A 180 1.92 -5.84 -3.47
C LEU A 180 2.88 -4.79 -4.06
N SER A 181 4.19 -5.00 -3.87
CA SER A 181 5.18 -4.11 -4.48
C SER A 181 4.94 -2.63 -4.09
N MET A 182 4.72 -1.75 -5.07
CA MET A 182 4.35 -0.35 -4.84
C MET A 182 3.20 -0.20 -3.83
N SER A 183 2.11 -0.92 -4.02
CA SER A 183 0.93 -0.78 -3.17
C SER A 183 1.04 -1.50 -1.82
N ALA A 184 2.04 -2.34 -1.62
CA ALA A 184 2.35 -2.89 -0.31
C ALA A 184 2.77 -1.78 0.67
N THR A 185 3.58 -0.83 0.20
CA THR A 185 3.88 0.42 0.93
C THR A 185 2.60 1.21 1.21
N SER A 186 1.77 1.37 0.19
CA SER A 186 0.51 2.11 0.27
C SER A 186 -0.48 1.51 1.29
N ALA A 187 -0.60 0.19 1.35
CA ALA A 187 -1.51 -0.49 2.28
C ALA A 187 -1.15 -0.17 3.74
N LEU A 188 0.14 -0.11 4.08
CA LEU A 188 0.60 0.32 5.40
C LEU A 188 0.30 1.79 5.65
N VAL A 189 0.70 2.68 4.71
CA VAL A 189 0.49 4.13 4.83
C VAL A 189 -1.00 4.47 5.00
N LEU A 190 -1.89 3.86 4.20
CA LEU A 190 -3.33 4.10 4.27
C LEU A 190 -3.93 3.62 5.60
N ALA A 191 -3.45 2.49 6.14
CA ALA A 191 -3.88 2.01 7.46
C ALA A 191 -3.40 2.93 8.59
N GLU A 192 -2.20 3.50 8.48
CA GLU A 192 -1.64 4.46 9.43
C GLU A 192 -2.35 5.81 9.41
N HIS A 193 -2.70 6.30 8.22
CA HIS A 193 -3.37 7.60 8.06
C HIS A 193 -4.84 7.53 8.46
N ALA A 194 -5.50 6.40 8.21
CA ALA A 194 -6.91 6.18 8.52
C ALA A 194 -7.08 5.19 9.69
N GLN A 195 -6.50 5.50 10.85
CA GLN A 195 -6.54 4.64 12.04
C GLN A 195 -7.97 4.22 12.40
N GLY A 196 -8.17 2.91 12.64
CA GLY A 196 -9.47 2.34 12.95
C GLY A 196 -10.43 2.23 11.76
N PHE A 197 -10.00 2.61 10.55
CA PHE A 197 -10.79 2.47 9.33
C PHE A 197 -10.67 1.08 8.70
N TYR A 198 -9.44 0.54 8.69
CA TYR A 198 -9.15 -0.83 8.27
C TYR A 198 -8.92 -1.71 9.49
N ASP A 199 -9.66 -2.82 9.60
CA ASP A 199 -9.48 -3.82 10.65
C ASP A 199 -8.20 -4.63 10.43
N ALA A 200 -7.78 -4.79 9.17
CA ALA A 200 -6.54 -5.47 8.80
C ALA A 200 -5.85 -4.82 7.59
N THR A 201 -4.53 -4.99 7.54
CA THR A 201 -3.70 -4.59 6.39
C THR A 201 -2.73 -5.70 5.99
N GLY A 202 -2.54 -5.86 4.66
CA GLY A 202 -1.58 -6.80 4.06
C GLY A 202 -0.57 -6.10 3.18
N SER A 203 0.72 -6.31 3.45
CA SER A 203 1.84 -5.71 2.70
C SER A 203 2.74 -6.81 2.14
N PHE A 204 2.71 -7.02 0.81
CA PHE A 204 3.44 -8.10 0.13
C PHE A 204 4.59 -7.52 -0.70
N SER A 205 5.83 -7.78 -0.30
CA SER A 205 7.05 -7.31 -0.98
C SER A 205 7.13 -5.78 -1.15
N GLY A 206 6.82 -5.02 -0.10
CA GLY A 206 6.90 -3.57 -0.07
C GLY A 206 8.07 -3.03 0.73
N CYS A 207 8.27 -1.72 0.68
CA CYS A 207 9.22 -1.01 1.52
C CYS A 207 8.47 -0.01 2.41
N ALA A 208 8.47 -0.24 3.72
CA ALA A 208 7.82 0.66 4.68
C ALA A 208 8.57 1.99 4.81
N ALA A 209 9.91 1.96 4.73
CA ALA A 209 10.73 3.17 4.75
C ALA A 209 10.68 3.89 3.42
N THR A 210 10.44 5.19 3.42
CA THR A 210 10.35 6.00 2.19
C THR A 210 11.14 7.30 2.24
N SER A 211 11.68 7.66 3.40
CA SER A 211 12.32 8.97 3.61
C SER A 211 13.84 8.90 3.81
N SER A 212 14.42 7.70 3.98
CA SER A 212 15.89 7.54 4.03
C SER A 212 16.51 7.71 2.63
N PRO A 213 17.81 8.06 2.51
CA PRO A 213 18.43 8.27 1.20
C PRO A 213 18.28 7.10 0.23
N LEU A 214 18.51 5.88 0.71
CA LEU A 214 18.42 4.68 -0.12
C LEU A 214 16.98 4.39 -0.55
N THR A 215 16.03 4.42 0.39
CA THR A 215 14.64 4.08 0.11
C THR A 215 13.93 5.17 -0.70
N TYR A 216 14.30 6.45 -0.52
CA TYR A 216 13.85 7.53 -1.39
C TYR A 216 14.36 7.36 -2.83
N HIS A 217 15.57 6.81 -3.00
CA HIS A 217 16.07 6.43 -4.33
C HIS A 217 15.24 5.29 -4.95
N PHE A 218 14.79 4.31 -4.16
CA PHE A 218 13.87 3.26 -4.65
C PHE A 218 12.54 3.84 -5.12
N LEU A 219 11.99 4.82 -4.38
CA LEU A 219 10.80 5.57 -4.85
C LEU A 219 11.06 6.21 -6.21
N ARG A 220 12.21 6.89 -6.36
CA ARG A 220 12.59 7.54 -7.62
C ARG A 220 12.60 6.56 -8.78
N LEU A 221 13.28 5.43 -8.64
CA LEU A 221 13.35 4.40 -9.68
C LEU A 221 11.95 3.86 -10.07
N THR A 222 11.04 3.74 -9.10
CA THR A 222 9.66 3.31 -9.38
C THR A 222 8.89 4.38 -10.12
N LEU A 223 8.95 5.65 -9.67
CA LEU A 223 8.17 6.75 -10.22
C LEU A 223 8.65 7.17 -11.61
N GLU A 224 9.96 7.12 -11.88
CA GLU A 224 10.54 7.42 -13.20
C GLU A 224 9.99 6.49 -14.30
N ARG A 225 9.61 5.26 -13.96
CA ARG A 225 8.92 4.36 -14.89
C ARG A 225 7.54 4.90 -15.34
N GLY A 226 6.91 5.71 -14.49
CA GLY A 226 5.67 6.42 -14.78
C GLY A 226 5.88 7.85 -15.31
N GLY A 227 7.11 8.28 -15.50
CA GLY A 227 7.45 9.65 -15.91
C GLY A 227 7.17 10.69 -14.83
N ALA A 228 7.27 10.31 -13.55
CA ALA A 228 7.03 11.17 -12.40
C ALA A 228 8.21 11.11 -11.41
N THR A 229 8.18 11.95 -10.37
CA THR A 229 9.26 12.04 -9.38
C THR A 229 8.73 11.99 -7.94
N PRO A 230 9.58 11.59 -6.97
CA PRO A 230 9.21 11.66 -5.56
C PRO A 230 8.87 13.06 -5.08
N GLU A 231 9.50 14.08 -5.66
CA GLU A 231 9.25 15.49 -5.33
C GLU A 231 7.83 15.93 -5.73
N GLN A 232 7.31 15.41 -6.86
CA GLN A 232 5.91 15.63 -7.25
C GLN A 232 4.95 14.87 -6.33
N MET A 233 5.34 13.70 -5.86
CA MET A 233 4.51 12.86 -5.01
C MET A 233 4.46 13.40 -3.57
N TRP A 234 5.60 13.47 -2.89
CA TRP A 234 5.66 13.78 -1.44
C TRP A 234 6.64 14.89 -1.08
N GLY A 235 7.08 15.66 -2.06
CA GLY A 235 8.08 16.74 -1.87
C GLY A 235 9.50 16.20 -1.74
N PRO A 236 10.46 17.07 -1.40
CA PRO A 236 11.86 16.68 -1.23
C PRO A 236 12.05 15.61 -0.16
N GLN A 237 13.13 14.83 -0.30
CA GLN A 237 13.53 13.83 0.68
C GLN A 237 13.55 14.41 2.10
N GLY A 238 12.92 13.71 3.04
CA GLY A 238 12.88 14.08 4.44
C GLY A 238 11.97 15.27 4.76
N SER A 239 11.23 15.82 3.78
CA SER A 239 10.19 16.80 4.02
C SER A 239 9.10 16.27 4.95
N GLU A 240 8.29 17.14 5.51
CA GLU A 240 7.18 16.75 6.39
C GLU A 240 6.23 15.78 5.70
N VAL A 241 5.85 16.05 4.44
CA VAL A 241 4.96 15.19 3.66
C VAL A 241 5.62 13.85 3.35
N ASN A 242 6.91 13.83 2.97
CA ASN A 242 7.62 12.57 2.74
C ASN A 242 7.70 11.72 4.02
N ARG A 243 8.01 12.33 5.17
CA ARG A 243 8.04 11.65 6.47
C ARG A 243 6.64 11.21 6.94
N TYR A 244 5.59 11.97 6.62
CA TYR A 244 4.22 11.58 6.89
C TYR A 244 3.83 10.30 6.14
N ASN A 245 4.34 10.11 4.92
CA ASN A 245 4.13 8.93 4.09
C ASN A 245 5.24 7.85 4.27
N ASP A 246 5.95 7.85 5.38
CA ASP A 246 6.95 6.83 5.73
C ASP A 246 6.39 5.91 6.82
N ALA A 247 5.94 4.73 6.40
CA ALA A 247 5.30 3.77 7.29
C ALA A 247 6.25 3.22 8.37
N LEU A 248 7.57 3.20 8.13
CA LEU A 248 8.53 2.82 9.17
C LEU A 248 8.56 3.85 10.31
N ILE A 249 8.53 5.14 9.97
CA ILE A 249 8.53 6.23 10.97
C ILE A 249 7.21 6.22 11.74
N ASN A 250 6.10 6.02 11.05
CA ASN A 250 4.74 6.14 11.59
C ASN A 250 4.15 4.81 12.10
N ALA A 251 4.95 3.73 12.19
CA ALA A 251 4.49 2.38 12.55
C ALA A 251 3.64 2.31 13.83
N GLU A 252 3.82 3.23 14.78
CA GLU A 252 2.97 3.32 15.99
C GLU A 252 1.48 3.46 15.65
N ARG A 253 1.15 4.04 14.50
CA ARG A 253 -0.23 4.23 14.05
C ARG A 253 -0.92 2.95 13.58
N LEU A 254 -0.16 1.86 13.38
CA LEU A 254 -0.73 0.54 13.08
C LEU A 254 -1.30 -0.16 14.31
N ARG A 255 -1.14 0.41 15.49
CA ARG A 255 -1.66 -0.16 16.72
C ARG A 255 -3.19 -0.30 16.67
N GLY A 256 -3.67 -1.52 16.87
CA GLY A 256 -5.09 -1.85 16.79
C GLY A 256 -5.55 -2.37 15.43
N THR A 257 -4.70 -2.31 14.39
CA THR A 257 -4.92 -2.95 13.10
C THR A 257 -4.21 -4.30 13.06
N GLU A 258 -4.84 -5.34 12.53
CA GLU A 258 -4.18 -6.63 12.29
C GLU A 258 -3.26 -6.50 11.06
N VAL A 259 -1.99 -6.82 11.22
CA VAL A 259 -0.95 -6.56 10.20
C VAL A 259 -0.31 -7.85 9.72
N TYR A 260 -0.40 -8.09 8.40
CA TYR A 260 0.32 -9.17 7.72
C TYR A 260 1.36 -8.57 6.77
N VAL A 261 2.63 -8.98 6.90
CA VAL A 261 3.72 -8.52 6.05
C VAL A 261 4.49 -9.72 5.53
N SER A 262 4.76 -9.75 4.24
CA SER A 262 5.56 -10.81 3.63
C SER A 262 6.65 -10.25 2.72
N ASN A 263 7.77 -10.99 2.64
CA ASN A 263 8.85 -10.73 1.70
C ASN A 263 9.63 -12.01 1.42
N ASN A 264 10.14 -12.10 0.19
CA ASN A 264 11.08 -13.13 -0.20
C ASN A 264 12.53 -12.61 -0.05
N SER A 265 13.51 -13.47 -0.26
CA SER A 265 14.93 -13.08 -0.08
C SER A 265 15.56 -12.35 -1.29
N GLY A 266 14.92 -12.39 -2.45
CA GLY A 266 15.49 -11.94 -3.73
C GLY A 266 16.28 -13.03 -4.47
N THR A 267 16.50 -14.20 -3.85
CA THR A 267 17.11 -15.35 -4.54
C THR A 267 16.08 -16.14 -5.33
N VAL A 268 16.52 -16.77 -6.43
CA VAL A 268 15.66 -17.58 -7.29
C VAL A 268 14.98 -18.69 -6.50
N GLY A 269 13.66 -18.79 -6.64
CA GLY A 269 12.83 -19.82 -6.00
C GLY A 269 11.92 -20.54 -7.00
N LYS A 270 10.95 -21.30 -6.49
CA LYS A 270 10.14 -22.23 -7.30
C LYS A 270 9.35 -21.59 -8.45
N TYR A 271 8.94 -20.33 -8.32
CA TYR A 271 8.21 -19.62 -9.36
C TYR A 271 9.08 -18.91 -10.38
N ASP A 272 10.38 -18.83 -10.10
CA ASP A 272 11.36 -18.13 -10.93
C ASP A 272 12.15 -19.08 -11.84
N LEU A 273 11.95 -20.39 -11.72
CA LEU A 273 12.62 -21.41 -12.51
C LEU A 273 11.93 -21.61 -13.88
N PRO A 274 12.66 -22.02 -14.93
CA PRO A 274 12.05 -22.40 -16.22
C PRO A 274 10.97 -23.48 -16.11
N SER A 275 11.06 -24.33 -15.11
CA SER A 275 10.08 -25.39 -14.80
C SER A 275 8.84 -24.88 -14.03
N SER A 276 8.75 -23.60 -13.76
CA SER A 276 7.61 -23.03 -13.05
C SER A 276 6.28 -23.36 -13.76
N PRO A 277 5.26 -23.87 -13.04
CA PRO A 277 3.93 -24.08 -13.61
C PRO A 277 3.31 -22.82 -14.23
N ARG A 278 3.72 -21.64 -13.75
CA ARG A 278 3.27 -20.34 -14.29
C ARG A 278 3.81 -20.04 -15.67
N LEU A 279 4.87 -20.71 -16.10
CA LEU A 279 5.48 -20.57 -17.43
C LEU A 279 5.06 -21.71 -18.36
N ALA A 280 4.27 -22.65 -17.88
CA ALA A 280 3.80 -23.78 -18.68
C ALA A 280 3.03 -23.32 -19.93
N GLY A 281 3.33 -23.92 -21.07
CA GLY A 281 2.69 -23.57 -22.35
C GLY A 281 3.33 -22.39 -23.09
N ASN A 282 4.26 -21.64 -22.48
CA ASN A 282 5.02 -20.62 -23.19
C ASN A 282 6.13 -21.24 -24.05
N ASN A 283 6.55 -20.52 -25.10
CA ASN A 283 7.70 -20.94 -25.89
C ASN A 283 9.02 -20.77 -25.11
N PRO A 284 10.11 -21.49 -25.46
CA PRO A 284 11.38 -21.44 -24.75
C PRO A 284 12.00 -20.04 -24.64
N ALA A 285 11.85 -19.20 -25.66
CA ALA A 285 12.39 -17.84 -25.65
C ALA A 285 11.68 -16.95 -24.63
N THR A 286 10.34 -17.05 -24.54
CA THR A 286 9.53 -16.37 -23.52
C THR A 286 9.89 -16.84 -22.13
N ILE A 287 10.04 -18.16 -21.92
CA ILE A 287 10.46 -18.74 -20.63
C ILE A 287 11.81 -18.18 -20.22
N PHE A 288 12.80 -18.18 -21.13
CA PHE A 288 14.13 -17.66 -20.86
C PHE A 288 14.11 -16.16 -20.52
N ALA A 289 13.41 -15.34 -21.32
CA ALA A 289 13.32 -13.89 -21.09
C ALA A 289 12.64 -13.57 -19.75
N THR A 290 11.52 -14.22 -19.44
CA THR A 290 10.82 -14.03 -18.15
C THR A 290 11.72 -14.44 -16.98
N ASN A 291 12.40 -15.57 -17.10
CA ASN A 291 13.28 -16.08 -16.07
C ASN A 291 14.47 -15.15 -15.82
N LEU A 292 15.06 -14.59 -16.88
CA LEU A 292 16.14 -13.62 -16.78
C LEU A 292 15.68 -12.35 -16.05
N ILE A 293 14.55 -11.79 -16.42
CA ILE A 293 14.00 -10.57 -15.80
C ILE A 293 13.66 -10.83 -14.32
N THR A 294 12.95 -11.90 -14.01
CA THR A 294 12.58 -12.19 -12.62
C THR A 294 13.79 -12.50 -11.75
N SER A 295 14.79 -13.20 -12.28
CA SER A 295 16.01 -13.53 -11.52
C SER A 295 16.94 -12.34 -11.30
N THR A 296 17.00 -11.39 -12.22
CA THR A 296 17.88 -10.21 -12.14
C THR A 296 17.15 -9.03 -11.53
N GLU A 297 16.26 -8.38 -12.27
CA GLU A 297 15.54 -7.19 -11.82
C GLU A 297 14.65 -7.52 -10.62
N GLY A 298 13.83 -8.58 -10.73
CA GLY A 298 12.96 -9.04 -9.65
C GLY A 298 13.73 -9.44 -8.39
N GLY A 299 14.88 -10.09 -8.54
CA GLY A 299 15.76 -10.45 -7.43
C GLY A 299 16.30 -9.22 -6.68
N ILE A 300 16.78 -8.20 -7.40
CA ILE A 300 17.30 -6.96 -6.82
C ILE A 300 16.21 -6.19 -6.09
N ILE A 301 15.04 -6.04 -6.70
CA ILE A 301 13.89 -5.33 -6.08
C ILE A 301 13.50 -6.05 -4.79
N GLU A 302 13.34 -7.37 -4.84
CA GLU A 302 12.92 -8.15 -3.68
C GLU A 302 13.94 -8.12 -2.54
N ALA A 303 15.24 -8.17 -2.84
CA ALA A 303 16.28 -8.01 -1.82
C ALA A 303 16.22 -6.63 -1.13
N GLY A 304 15.93 -5.57 -1.89
CA GLY A 304 15.74 -4.22 -1.35
C GLY A 304 14.50 -4.12 -0.47
N THR A 305 13.37 -4.67 -0.90
CA THR A 305 12.14 -4.68 -0.09
C THR A 305 12.26 -5.61 1.13
N ASN A 306 13.03 -6.68 1.03
CA ASN A 306 13.33 -7.57 2.15
C ASN A 306 14.06 -6.83 3.29
N MET A 307 15.06 -6.04 2.96
CA MET A 307 15.73 -5.17 3.94
C MET A 307 14.73 -4.25 4.63
N CYS A 308 13.89 -3.54 3.88
CA CYS A 308 12.85 -2.66 4.44
C CYS A 308 11.87 -3.41 5.35
N THR A 309 11.53 -4.66 5.01
CA THR A 309 10.59 -5.47 5.79
C THR A 309 11.22 -5.93 7.11
N HIS A 310 12.52 -6.24 7.13
CA HIS A 310 13.24 -6.50 8.37
C HIS A 310 13.30 -5.27 9.27
N ASP A 311 13.54 -4.08 8.72
CA ASP A 311 13.52 -2.83 9.48
C ASP A 311 12.14 -2.56 10.10
N LEU A 312 11.06 -2.80 9.34
CA LEU A 312 9.69 -2.67 9.86
C LEU A 312 9.44 -3.66 11.00
N LYS A 313 9.89 -4.92 10.84
CA LYS A 313 9.74 -5.91 11.91
C LYS A 313 10.44 -5.46 13.20
N VAL A 314 11.69 -5.04 13.11
CA VAL A 314 12.44 -4.52 14.26
C VAL A 314 11.72 -3.34 14.91
N LYS A 315 11.20 -2.42 14.11
CA LYS A 315 10.44 -1.26 14.58
C LYS A 315 9.17 -1.68 15.32
N MET A 316 8.35 -2.55 14.72
CA MET A 316 7.09 -3.00 15.34
C MET A 316 7.34 -3.80 16.62
N ASP A 317 8.34 -4.68 16.60
CA ASP A 317 8.76 -5.43 17.83
C ASP A 317 9.16 -4.47 18.95
N SER A 318 9.93 -3.42 18.65
CA SER A 318 10.37 -2.41 19.63
C SER A 318 9.21 -1.59 20.23
N LEU A 319 8.13 -1.46 19.47
CA LEU A 319 6.90 -0.78 19.90
C LEU A 319 5.88 -1.73 20.54
N ASN A 320 6.17 -3.03 20.61
CA ASN A 320 5.23 -4.06 21.05
C ASN A 320 3.91 -4.02 20.26
N ILE A 321 3.98 -3.84 18.95
CA ILE A 321 2.84 -3.91 18.04
C ILE A 321 2.84 -5.30 17.39
N PRO A 322 1.83 -6.14 17.66
CA PRO A 322 1.76 -7.47 17.08
C PRO A 322 1.55 -7.39 15.56
N ALA A 323 2.29 -8.22 14.82
CA ALA A 323 2.13 -8.38 13.39
C ALA A 323 2.59 -9.78 12.96
N THR A 324 2.01 -10.29 11.89
CA THR A 324 2.45 -11.54 11.28
C THR A 324 3.45 -11.23 10.16
N PHE A 325 4.69 -11.67 10.33
CA PHE A 325 5.74 -11.56 9.33
C PHE A 325 6.03 -12.91 8.69
N ASN A 326 5.94 -12.99 7.36
CA ASN A 326 6.25 -14.16 6.56
C ASN A 326 7.48 -13.90 5.67
N PHE A 327 8.65 -14.37 6.09
CA PHE A 327 9.87 -14.29 5.31
C PHE A 327 10.15 -15.61 4.63
N ARG A 328 10.38 -15.59 3.31
CA ARG A 328 10.82 -16.76 2.54
C ARG A 328 12.32 -16.71 2.27
N ASN A 329 12.98 -17.85 2.42
CA ASN A 329 14.41 -17.96 2.16
C ASN A 329 14.77 -17.89 0.67
N THR A 330 13.81 -18.06 -0.23
CA THR A 330 13.93 -17.95 -1.69
C THR A 330 12.70 -17.26 -2.25
N GLY A 331 12.83 -16.74 -3.45
CA GLY A 331 11.80 -16.04 -4.19
C GLY A 331 12.22 -14.64 -4.59
N THR A 332 11.78 -14.24 -5.76
CA THR A 332 11.99 -12.91 -6.34
C THR A 332 10.71 -12.09 -6.30
N HIS A 333 10.73 -10.91 -6.88
CA HIS A 333 9.59 -10.00 -6.97
C HIS A 333 8.60 -10.47 -8.04
N SER A 334 7.82 -11.52 -7.72
CA SER A 334 6.99 -12.19 -8.72
C SER A 334 5.65 -12.72 -8.21
N TRP A 335 4.68 -12.82 -9.12
CA TRP A 335 3.26 -13.07 -8.86
C TRP A 335 2.97 -14.37 -8.12
N GLY A 336 3.76 -15.41 -8.31
CA GLY A 336 3.50 -16.69 -7.65
C GLY A 336 3.58 -16.60 -6.14
N TYR A 337 4.51 -15.80 -5.62
CA TYR A 337 4.67 -15.58 -4.18
C TYR A 337 3.58 -14.68 -3.62
N TRP A 338 3.19 -13.63 -4.34
CA TRP A 338 2.11 -12.74 -3.91
C TRP A 338 0.75 -13.42 -3.88
N GLU A 339 0.49 -14.36 -4.80
CA GLU A 339 -0.70 -15.21 -4.75
C GLU A 339 -0.72 -16.08 -3.48
N GLU A 340 0.42 -16.65 -3.10
CA GLU A 340 0.54 -17.39 -1.84
C GLU A 340 0.37 -16.49 -0.62
N ASP A 341 0.90 -15.26 -0.65
CA ASP A 341 0.76 -14.30 0.45
C ASP A 341 -0.69 -13.83 0.61
N MET A 342 -1.39 -13.60 -0.50
CA MET A 342 -2.82 -13.31 -0.48
C MET A 342 -3.61 -14.45 0.19
N VAL A 343 -3.32 -15.70 -0.15
CA VAL A 343 -3.94 -16.87 0.48
C VAL A 343 -3.60 -16.95 1.97
N ALA A 344 -2.34 -16.78 2.33
CA ALA A 344 -1.88 -16.88 3.71
C ALA A 344 -2.40 -15.75 4.60
N SER A 345 -2.56 -14.54 4.07
CA SER A 345 -3.09 -13.38 4.81
C SER A 345 -4.58 -13.53 5.17
N TRP A 346 -5.31 -14.39 4.47
CA TRP A 346 -6.75 -14.56 4.68
C TRP A 346 -7.12 -14.95 6.11
N GLU A 347 -6.35 -15.83 6.74
CA GLU A 347 -6.64 -16.25 8.12
C GLU A 347 -6.65 -15.05 9.08
N LEU A 348 -5.66 -14.18 8.95
CA LEU A 348 -5.57 -12.96 9.75
C LEU A 348 -6.70 -11.98 9.44
N PHE A 349 -7.05 -11.79 8.17
CA PHE A 349 -8.16 -10.91 7.78
C PHE A 349 -9.50 -11.43 8.30
N ASN A 350 -9.75 -12.73 8.14
CA ASN A 350 -10.96 -13.35 8.65
C ASN A 350 -11.07 -13.24 10.19
N MET A 351 -9.95 -13.39 10.90
CA MET A 351 -9.92 -13.15 12.35
C MET A 351 -10.25 -11.69 12.69
N ALA A 352 -9.69 -10.72 11.97
CA ALA A 352 -9.97 -9.30 12.18
C ALA A 352 -11.45 -8.94 11.96
N PHE A 353 -12.07 -9.53 10.94
CA PHE A 353 -13.50 -9.29 10.64
C PHE A 353 -14.45 -9.85 11.69
N ASN A 354 -14.02 -10.82 12.48
CA ASN A 354 -14.83 -11.47 13.51
C ASN A 354 -14.55 -10.97 14.94
N LYS A 355 -13.70 -9.97 15.09
CA LYS A 355 -13.50 -9.22 16.32
C LYS A 355 -14.54 -8.11 16.44
#